data_54ac60f3c8e36e73e5d0a53127e8402d
#
_entry.id   54ac60f3c8e36e73e5d0a53127e8402d
#
_cell.length_a   1.000
_cell.length_b   1.000
_cell.length_c   1.000
_cell.angle_alpha   90.00
_cell.angle_beta   90.00
_cell.angle_gamma   90.00
#
_symmetry.space_group_name_H-M   'P 1'
#
loop_
_entity.id
_entity.type
_entity.pdbx_description
1 polymer ?
#
loop_
_entity_poly.entity_id
_entity_poly.type
_entity_poly.pdbx_seq_one_letter_code
_entity_poly.pdbx_strand_id
1 'polypeptide(L)'
;MTIYNFSAGPAVLPKEVLKKAQAEFLDYAQSGMSVMELSHRSKEFDDIIKEAESLLRELMAIPDNYRVLFLQGGASTQFSMIPLNLAQGGKAYYLVAGSWGKKAYTEAVKLAKTVPFEPILLASSEDLNYTEIPSFDEKEIDPQAAYVHLTTNNTIEGTAIYDLPATNGVPIVADMSSNILAAQYRVEDFGLIYAGAQKNIGPAGVTVVIIREDLLDDEPVLSSMLDYRIQADNDSLYNTPPTFAIYMAKLVFEWVKELGGVAEMEKRNREKSGLLYDFIEQSDFYRSPVRYKEQRSVANIPFVSPSPELDAKFNKEAAAAGFKNIKGHRSVGGMRASLYNAFPLQGVKDLIAFMQKFEEENS
;
A
#
# COMPACT_ATOMS: atom_id res chain seq x y z
N MET A 1 0.45 -20.10 -23.48
CA MET A 1 1.44 -19.43 -22.60
C MET A 1 0.66 -18.69 -21.50
N THR A 2 0.98 -18.96 -20.26
CA THR A 2 0.36 -18.24 -19.12
C THR A 2 0.99 -16.85 -19.01
N ILE A 3 0.16 -15.82 -18.78
CA ILE A 3 0.62 -14.45 -18.55
C ILE A 3 0.56 -14.17 -17.05
N TYR A 4 1.67 -13.74 -16.47
CA TYR A 4 1.79 -13.28 -15.10
C TYR A 4 2.04 -11.77 -15.06
N ASN A 5 1.23 -11.06 -14.28
CA ASN A 5 1.33 -9.60 -14.14
C ASN A 5 2.04 -9.23 -12.83
N PHE A 6 3.28 -8.77 -12.93
CA PHE A 6 4.12 -8.31 -11.82
C PHE A 6 4.02 -6.80 -11.56
N SER A 7 2.98 -6.14 -12.06
CA SER A 7 2.80 -4.69 -11.85
C SER A 7 2.79 -4.32 -10.38
N ALA A 8 3.50 -3.25 -10.05
CA ALA A 8 3.53 -2.69 -8.70
C ALA A 8 2.32 -1.82 -8.35
N GLY A 9 1.46 -1.55 -9.32
CA GLY A 9 0.22 -0.79 -9.19
C GLY A 9 -0.11 0.02 -10.47
N PRO A 10 -1.34 -0.08 -11.00
CA PRO A 10 -2.38 -1.05 -10.64
C PRO A 10 -1.93 -2.50 -10.75
N ALA A 11 -2.26 -3.30 -9.74
CA ALA A 11 -1.76 -4.66 -9.60
C ALA A 11 -2.79 -5.72 -10.07
N VAL A 12 -2.39 -6.98 -10.01
CA VAL A 12 -3.27 -8.11 -10.28
C VAL A 12 -4.41 -8.17 -9.27
N LEU A 13 -5.63 -8.42 -9.74
CA LEU A 13 -6.81 -8.70 -8.93
C LEU A 13 -7.13 -10.20 -8.87
N PRO A 14 -7.78 -10.69 -7.81
CA PRO A 14 -8.22 -12.08 -7.74
C PRO A 14 -9.18 -12.40 -8.90
N LYS A 15 -8.97 -13.53 -9.56
CA LYS A 15 -9.83 -13.94 -10.69
C LYS A 15 -11.27 -14.20 -10.26
N GLU A 16 -11.46 -14.69 -9.05
CA GLU A 16 -12.77 -14.95 -8.43
C GLU A 16 -13.54 -13.64 -8.28
N VAL A 17 -12.89 -12.60 -7.78
CA VAL A 17 -13.45 -11.24 -7.65
C VAL A 17 -13.85 -10.68 -9.02
N LEU A 18 -12.97 -10.80 -10.02
CA LEU A 18 -13.27 -10.33 -11.39
C LEU A 18 -14.44 -11.06 -12.01
N LYS A 19 -14.58 -12.40 -11.79
CA LYS A 19 -15.72 -13.18 -12.28
C LYS A 19 -17.02 -12.79 -11.59
N LYS A 20 -16.99 -12.54 -10.27
CA LYS A 20 -18.17 -12.08 -9.52
C LYS A 20 -18.61 -10.72 -10.03
N ALA A 21 -17.67 -9.77 -10.17
CA ALA A 21 -17.96 -8.45 -10.73
C ALA A 21 -18.49 -8.52 -12.17
N GLN A 22 -17.95 -9.42 -13.01
CA GLN A 22 -18.46 -9.66 -14.37
C GLN A 22 -19.92 -10.16 -14.37
N ALA A 23 -20.24 -11.08 -13.47
CA ALA A 23 -21.60 -11.63 -13.37
C ALA A 23 -22.62 -10.60 -12.92
N GLU A 24 -22.24 -9.69 -12.03
CA GLU A 24 -23.09 -8.63 -11.48
C GLU A 24 -23.01 -7.31 -12.28
N PHE A 25 -22.22 -7.26 -13.35
CA PHE A 25 -21.86 -6.01 -14.02
C PHE A 25 -23.05 -5.28 -14.65
N LEU A 26 -24.00 -6.01 -15.24
CA LEU A 26 -25.18 -5.41 -15.90
C LEU A 26 -26.39 -5.32 -15.00
N ASP A 27 -26.45 -6.12 -13.94
CA ASP A 27 -27.60 -6.18 -13.03
C ASP A 27 -27.13 -6.54 -11.63
N TYR A 28 -26.83 -5.53 -10.83
CA TYR A 28 -26.44 -5.72 -9.43
C TYR A 28 -27.65 -6.04 -8.56
N ALA A 29 -27.61 -7.18 -7.87
CA ALA A 29 -28.61 -7.60 -6.89
C ALA A 29 -30.07 -7.53 -7.42
N GLN A 30 -30.29 -7.79 -8.71
CA GLN A 30 -31.60 -7.74 -9.38
C GLN A 30 -32.24 -6.33 -9.37
N SER A 31 -31.40 -5.29 -9.28
CA SER A 31 -31.86 -3.89 -9.31
C SER A 31 -32.25 -3.41 -10.73
N GLY A 32 -31.88 -4.16 -11.76
CA GLY A 32 -31.99 -3.75 -13.17
C GLY A 32 -30.94 -2.72 -13.59
N MET A 33 -29.93 -2.44 -12.73
CA MET A 33 -28.89 -1.46 -12.96
C MET A 33 -27.51 -2.06 -12.71
N SER A 34 -26.52 -1.57 -13.44
CA SER A 34 -25.10 -1.81 -13.13
C SER A 34 -24.71 -1.11 -11.83
N VAL A 35 -23.73 -1.68 -11.08
CA VAL A 35 -23.13 -0.98 -9.93
C VAL A 35 -22.67 0.43 -10.29
N MET A 36 -22.19 0.64 -11.53
CA MET A 36 -21.73 1.95 -11.99
C MET A 36 -22.86 2.98 -12.16
N GLU A 37 -24.10 2.54 -12.25
CA GLU A 37 -25.28 3.39 -12.42
C GLU A 37 -26.01 3.65 -11.08
N LEU A 38 -25.63 2.94 -10.00
CA LEU A 38 -26.25 3.12 -8.70
C LEU A 38 -25.99 4.53 -8.15
N SER A 39 -27.06 5.17 -7.68
CA SER A 39 -26.88 6.40 -6.89
C SER A 39 -26.14 6.06 -5.59
N HIS A 40 -25.15 6.89 -5.23
CA HIS A 40 -24.47 6.75 -3.94
C HIS A 40 -25.40 6.99 -2.72
N ARG A 41 -26.63 7.42 -2.96
CA ARG A 41 -27.69 7.61 -1.94
C ARG A 41 -28.74 6.51 -2.00
N SER A 42 -28.59 5.52 -2.89
CA SER A 42 -29.51 4.38 -2.94
C SER A 42 -29.19 3.39 -1.82
N LYS A 43 -30.22 2.59 -1.47
CA LYS A 43 -30.05 1.53 -0.47
C LYS A 43 -28.98 0.51 -0.90
N GLU A 44 -28.94 0.17 -2.18
CA GLU A 44 -28.00 -0.80 -2.74
C GLU A 44 -26.55 -0.36 -2.54
N PHE A 45 -26.27 0.94 -2.73
CA PHE A 45 -24.92 1.45 -2.51
C PHE A 45 -24.59 1.65 -1.02
N ASP A 46 -25.57 2.05 -0.22
CA ASP A 46 -25.44 2.12 1.25
C ASP A 46 -25.05 0.74 1.83
N ASP A 47 -25.70 -0.32 1.34
CA ASP A 47 -25.36 -1.70 1.71
C ASP A 47 -23.90 -2.04 1.28
N ILE A 48 -23.47 -1.66 0.08
CA ILE A 48 -22.11 -1.90 -0.43
C ILE A 48 -21.04 -1.24 0.46
N ILE A 49 -21.19 0.05 0.76
CA ILE A 49 -20.15 0.79 1.50
C ILE A 49 -20.09 0.36 2.97
N LYS A 50 -21.23 0.09 3.60
CA LYS A 50 -21.30 -0.42 4.97
C LYS A 50 -20.71 -1.81 5.10
N GLU A 51 -20.99 -2.68 4.13
CA GLU A 51 -20.39 -4.02 4.11
C GLU A 51 -18.88 -3.96 3.85
N ALA A 52 -18.41 -3.06 2.97
CA ALA A 52 -16.98 -2.83 2.76
C ALA A 52 -16.28 -2.37 4.05
N GLU A 53 -16.89 -1.44 4.79
CA GLU A 53 -16.36 -0.99 6.09
C GLU A 53 -16.37 -2.14 7.12
N SER A 54 -17.48 -2.84 7.26
CA SER A 54 -17.62 -3.95 8.21
C SER A 54 -16.57 -5.05 7.96
N LEU A 55 -16.37 -5.44 6.72
CA LEU A 55 -15.38 -6.43 6.32
C LEU A 55 -13.95 -5.96 6.64
N LEU A 56 -13.62 -4.70 6.34
CA LEU A 56 -12.31 -4.16 6.63
C LEU A 56 -12.04 -4.09 8.13
N ARG A 57 -13.07 -3.67 8.91
CA ARG A 57 -12.99 -3.67 10.39
C ARG A 57 -12.72 -5.07 10.93
N GLU A 58 -13.43 -6.07 10.44
CA GLU A 58 -13.22 -7.47 10.84
C GLU A 58 -11.82 -7.97 10.46
N LEU A 59 -11.38 -7.74 9.22
CA LEU A 59 -10.09 -8.22 8.70
C LEU A 59 -8.89 -7.62 9.43
N MET A 60 -8.97 -6.37 9.84
CA MET A 60 -7.88 -5.65 10.50
C MET A 60 -8.08 -5.50 12.00
N ALA A 61 -9.17 -6.04 12.57
CA ALA A 61 -9.56 -5.85 13.97
C ALA A 61 -9.58 -4.36 14.37
N ILE A 62 -10.20 -3.51 13.53
CA ILE A 62 -10.24 -2.05 13.76
C ILE A 62 -11.12 -1.74 14.96
N PRO A 63 -10.60 -1.06 16.01
CA PRO A 63 -11.40 -0.69 17.18
C PRO A 63 -12.51 0.32 16.85
N ASP A 64 -13.54 0.37 17.72
CA ASP A 64 -14.70 1.25 17.51
C ASP A 64 -14.37 2.75 17.57
N ASN A 65 -13.26 3.11 18.23
CA ASN A 65 -12.76 4.49 18.32
C ASN A 65 -11.92 4.92 17.10
N TYR A 66 -12.05 4.22 15.98
CA TYR A 66 -11.48 4.61 14.69
C TYR A 66 -12.58 4.82 13.65
N ARG A 67 -12.41 5.82 12.81
CA ARG A 67 -13.24 6.03 11.60
C ARG A 67 -12.57 5.37 10.40
N VAL A 68 -13.37 4.75 9.55
CA VAL A 68 -12.92 4.19 8.27
C VAL A 68 -13.50 5.04 7.15
N LEU A 69 -12.65 5.60 6.31
CA LEU A 69 -13.06 6.51 5.24
C LEU A 69 -12.67 5.94 3.87
N PHE A 70 -13.57 6.08 2.91
CA PHE A 70 -13.36 5.72 1.51
C PHE A 70 -13.26 6.98 0.66
N LEU A 71 -12.04 7.45 0.46
CA LEU A 71 -11.73 8.74 -0.16
C LEU A 71 -11.24 8.60 -1.61
N GLN A 72 -10.95 9.73 -2.24
CA GLN A 72 -10.40 9.83 -3.59
C GLN A 72 -8.99 10.45 -3.57
N GLY A 73 -8.28 10.42 -4.70
CA GLY A 73 -7.01 11.12 -4.88
C GLY A 73 -5.75 10.31 -4.57
N GLY A 74 -5.89 9.05 -4.12
CA GLY A 74 -4.76 8.17 -3.81
C GLY A 74 -3.92 8.66 -2.62
N ALA A 75 -2.79 7.98 -2.37
CA ALA A 75 -1.83 8.37 -1.34
C ALA A 75 -1.32 9.81 -1.53
N SER A 76 -1.22 10.28 -2.77
CA SER A 76 -0.73 11.65 -3.04
C SER A 76 -1.61 12.75 -2.45
N THR A 77 -2.93 12.57 -2.43
CA THR A 77 -3.83 13.50 -1.74
C THR A 77 -3.64 13.41 -0.22
N GLN A 78 -3.37 12.22 0.31
CA GLN A 78 -3.12 12.05 1.74
C GLN A 78 -1.84 12.76 2.20
N PHE A 79 -0.81 12.88 1.35
CA PHE A 79 0.38 13.67 1.67
C PHE A 79 0.06 15.14 2.00
N SER A 80 -1.03 15.67 1.44
CA SER A 80 -1.53 17.01 1.74
C SER A 80 -2.59 17.02 2.86
N MET A 81 -3.56 16.07 2.82
CA MET A 81 -4.65 16.02 3.80
C MET A 81 -4.13 15.83 5.22
N ILE A 82 -3.18 14.92 5.42
CA ILE A 82 -2.65 14.60 6.74
C ILE A 82 -2.09 15.84 7.46
N PRO A 83 -1.11 16.59 6.91
CA PRO A 83 -0.61 17.78 7.60
C PRO A 83 -1.66 18.89 7.73
N LEU A 84 -2.58 19.02 6.80
CA LEU A 84 -3.67 20.01 6.86
C LEU A 84 -4.63 19.74 8.02
N ASN A 85 -4.89 18.48 8.35
CA ASN A 85 -5.83 18.10 9.41
C ASN A 85 -5.14 17.90 10.76
N LEU A 86 -3.89 17.39 10.78
CA LEU A 86 -3.28 16.91 12.03
C LEU A 86 -2.14 17.80 12.54
N ALA A 87 -1.49 18.60 11.69
CA ALA A 87 -0.24 19.26 12.05
C ALA A 87 -0.36 20.77 12.28
N GLN A 88 -1.56 21.35 12.24
CA GLN A 88 -1.74 22.80 12.34
C GLN A 88 -1.10 23.39 13.62
N GLY A 89 -0.16 24.31 13.45
CA GLY A 89 0.58 24.94 14.53
C GLY A 89 1.61 24.05 15.22
N GLY A 90 1.75 22.76 14.82
CA GLY A 90 2.61 21.79 15.47
C GLY A 90 3.78 21.30 14.62
N LYS A 91 4.46 20.28 15.12
CA LYS A 91 5.56 19.57 14.46
C LYS A 91 5.07 18.25 13.88
N ALA A 92 5.58 17.89 12.71
CA ALA A 92 5.32 16.60 12.07
C ALA A 92 6.65 15.96 11.64
N TYR A 93 6.94 14.76 12.15
CA TYR A 93 8.18 14.04 11.85
C TYR A 93 7.98 13.06 10.70
N TYR A 94 9.02 12.89 9.89
CA TYR A 94 9.01 12.02 8.72
C TYR A 94 10.20 11.06 8.75
N LEU A 95 9.95 9.76 8.78
CA LEU A 95 10.93 8.70 8.57
C LEU A 95 10.98 8.36 7.07
N VAL A 96 12.06 8.71 6.40
CA VAL A 96 12.19 8.58 4.93
C VAL A 96 13.06 7.36 4.59
N ALA A 97 12.41 6.22 4.42
CA ALA A 97 13.02 4.93 4.07
C ALA A 97 12.79 4.53 2.60
N GLY A 98 12.33 5.46 1.76
CA GLY A 98 12.06 5.21 0.34
C GLY A 98 11.45 6.41 -0.37
N SER A 99 11.29 6.27 -1.67
CA SER A 99 10.81 7.34 -2.57
C SER A 99 9.43 7.89 -2.19
N TRP A 100 8.53 7.05 -1.65
CA TRP A 100 7.19 7.48 -1.26
C TRP A 100 7.21 8.30 0.03
N GLY A 101 7.97 7.88 1.04
CA GLY A 101 8.21 8.69 2.25
C GLY A 101 8.87 10.04 1.92
N LYS A 102 9.84 10.05 0.97
CA LYS A 102 10.43 11.30 0.49
C LYS A 102 9.40 12.23 -0.16
N LYS A 103 8.47 11.70 -0.96
CA LYS A 103 7.41 12.50 -1.57
C LYS A 103 6.46 13.09 -0.52
N ALA A 104 6.08 12.29 0.50
CA ALA A 104 5.25 12.78 1.59
C ALA A 104 5.93 13.92 2.34
N TYR A 105 7.20 13.78 2.70
CA TYR A 105 8.00 14.84 3.33
C TYR A 105 8.13 16.09 2.44
N THR A 106 8.42 15.89 1.16
CA THR A 106 8.56 17.02 0.21
C THR A 106 7.25 17.81 0.06
N GLU A 107 6.10 17.13 0.04
CA GLU A 107 4.80 17.81 -0.01
C GLU A 107 4.53 18.56 1.29
N ALA A 108 4.86 18.00 2.45
CA ALA A 108 4.77 18.68 3.74
C ALA A 108 5.63 19.95 3.78
N VAL A 109 6.89 19.88 3.34
CA VAL A 109 7.78 21.06 3.23
C VAL A 109 7.22 22.14 2.31
N LYS A 110 6.54 21.74 1.23
CA LYS A 110 5.90 22.67 0.32
C LYS A 110 4.69 23.35 0.96
N LEU A 111 3.84 22.58 1.65
CA LEU A 111 2.65 23.08 2.36
C LEU A 111 3.01 24.02 3.51
N ALA A 112 4.08 23.74 4.25
CA ALA A 112 4.55 24.57 5.37
C ALA A 112 4.95 26.01 4.96
N LYS A 113 5.03 26.30 3.66
CA LYS A 113 5.21 27.67 3.16
C LYS A 113 3.94 28.53 3.25
N THR A 114 2.78 27.89 3.38
CA THR A 114 1.47 28.55 3.35
C THR A 114 0.58 28.15 4.54
N VAL A 115 0.89 27.04 5.20
CA VAL A 115 0.17 26.52 6.37
C VAL A 115 1.14 26.49 7.56
N PRO A 116 0.76 26.99 8.74
CA PRO A 116 1.64 27.05 9.91
C PRO A 116 1.83 25.65 10.53
N PHE A 117 2.90 24.94 10.18
CA PHE A 117 3.40 23.75 10.85
C PHE A 117 4.86 23.52 10.48
N GLU A 118 5.56 22.69 11.24
CA GLU A 118 6.98 22.39 11.06
C GLU A 118 7.18 20.92 10.61
N PRO A 119 7.46 20.63 9.33
CA PRO A 119 7.84 19.30 8.89
C PRO A 119 9.31 19.05 9.21
N ILE A 120 9.61 17.97 9.95
CA ILE A 120 10.95 17.61 10.39
C ILE A 120 11.34 16.27 9.75
N LEU A 121 12.50 16.23 9.07
CA LEU A 121 13.10 14.98 8.62
C LEU A 121 13.74 14.29 9.82
N LEU A 122 13.09 13.23 10.33
CA LEU A 122 13.58 12.48 11.48
C LEU A 122 14.84 11.67 11.15
N ALA A 123 14.76 10.88 10.09
CA ALA A 123 15.88 10.13 9.54
C ALA A 123 15.63 9.79 8.07
N SER A 124 16.70 9.55 7.32
CA SER A 124 16.63 9.13 5.92
C SER A 124 17.78 8.17 5.57
N SER A 125 17.47 7.16 4.77
CA SER A 125 18.46 6.29 4.14
C SER A 125 18.69 6.61 2.64
N GLU A 126 18.40 7.84 2.22
CA GLU A 126 18.58 8.27 0.82
C GLU A 126 20.03 8.12 0.33
N ASP A 127 21.01 8.47 1.15
CA ASP A 127 22.44 8.34 0.83
C ASP A 127 22.89 6.88 0.64
N LEU A 128 22.08 5.92 1.17
CA LEU A 128 22.25 4.48 0.98
C LEU A 128 21.31 3.93 -0.11
N ASN A 129 20.74 4.79 -0.97
CA ASN A 129 19.74 4.42 -1.97
C ASN A 129 18.57 3.63 -1.40
N TYR A 130 18.20 3.89 -0.14
CA TYR A 130 17.08 3.24 0.57
C TYR A 130 17.21 1.72 0.66
N THR A 131 18.41 1.19 0.72
CA THR A 131 18.65 -0.25 0.85
C THR A 131 18.38 -0.79 2.25
N GLU A 132 18.06 0.09 3.19
CA GLU A 132 17.73 -0.22 4.58
C GLU A 132 16.78 0.82 5.17
N ILE A 133 16.12 0.46 6.27
CA ILE A 133 15.33 1.40 7.09
C ILE A 133 16.29 2.19 7.97
N PRO A 134 16.25 3.53 7.96
CA PRO A 134 17.13 4.33 8.80
C PRO A 134 16.73 4.24 10.27
N SER A 135 17.72 4.24 11.14
CA SER A 135 17.53 4.30 12.60
C SER A 135 17.48 5.73 13.11
N PHE A 136 16.83 5.95 14.24
CA PHE A 136 16.78 7.22 14.97
C PHE A 136 16.66 6.94 16.47
N ASP A 137 16.92 7.93 17.33
CA ASP A 137 16.60 7.87 18.77
C ASP A 137 15.20 8.50 18.99
N GLU A 138 14.28 7.77 19.64
CA GLU A 138 12.93 8.28 19.96
C GLU A 138 12.96 9.58 20.77
N LYS A 139 14.04 9.84 21.51
CA LYS A 139 14.23 11.08 22.28
C LYS A 139 14.41 12.33 21.41
N GLU A 140 14.70 12.16 20.13
CA GLU A 140 14.73 13.26 19.17
C GLU A 140 13.33 13.76 18.79
N ILE A 141 12.29 12.95 19.11
CA ILE A 141 10.90 13.30 18.82
C ILE A 141 10.34 14.11 20.00
N ASP A 142 9.86 15.31 19.70
CA ASP A 142 9.10 16.12 20.64
C ASP A 142 7.80 15.37 21.01
N PRO A 143 7.54 15.05 22.30
CA PRO A 143 6.34 14.31 22.69
C PRO A 143 5.03 15.07 22.44
N GLN A 144 5.10 16.37 22.12
CA GLN A 144 3.95 17.19 21.73
C GLN A 144 3.78 17.30 20.22
N ALA A 145 4.56 16.57 19.43
CA ALA A 145 4.41 16.56 18.00
C ALA A 145 3.08 15.93 17.57
N ALA A 146 2.57 16.38 16.44
CA ALA A 146 1.29 15.91 15.90
C ALA A 146 1.36 14.43 15.48
N TYR A 147 2.44 14.04 14.78
CA TYR A 147 2.63 12.66 14.34
C TYR A 147 4.07 12.37 13.89
N VAL A 148 4.33 11.06 13.76
CA VAL A 148 5.48 10.51 13.03
C VAL A 148 4.95 9.78 11.78
N HIS A 149 5.30 10.26 10.60
CA HIS A 149 4.94 9.63 9.33
C HIS A 149 5.98 8.59 8.90
N LEU A 150 5.52 7.42 8.47
CA LEU A 150 6.35 6.37 7.88
C LEU A 150 5.61 5.62 6.75
N THR A 151 6.37 4.95 5.90
CA THR A 151 5.85 4.05 4.86
C THR A 151 6.21 2.62 5.27
N THR A 152 5.19 1.82 5.62
CA THR A 152 5.41 0.45 6.14
C THR A 152 5.98 -0.50 5.11
N ASN A 153 5.76 -0.23 3.81
CA ASN A 153 6.33 -1.03 2.72
C ASN A 153 6.74 -0.15 1.53
N ASN A 154 8.02 -0.07 1.27
CA ASN A 154 8.59 0.74 0.19
C ASN A 154 8.54 -0.02 -1.13
N THR A 155 7.49 0.23 -1.91
CA THR A 155 7.15 -0.48 -3.16
C THR A 155 8.27 -0.48 -4.20
N ILE A 156 9.10 0.56 -4.23
CA ILE A 156 10.16 0.76 -5.22
C ILE A 156 11.43 0.05 -4.76
N GLU A 157 11.83 0.27 -3.51
CA GLU A 157 13.09 -0.13 -2.94
C GLU A 157 13.05 -1.53 -2.31
N GLY A 158 11.85 -2.02 -1.96
CA GLY A 158 11.63 -3.37 -1.44
C GLY A 158 11.92 -3.52 0.06
N THR A 159 12.09 -2.41 0.79
CA THR A 159 12.19 -2.44 2.25
C THR A 159 10.83 -2.38 2.92
N ALA A 160 10.66 -3.01 4.10
CA ALA A 160 9.43 -3.00 4.87
C ALA A 160 9.72 -2.87 6.37
N ILE A 161 8.79 -2.26 7.10
CA ILE A 161 8.79 -2.09 8.55
C ILE A 161 7.70 -3.00 9.12
N TYR A 162 8.09 -4.10 9.73
CA TYR A 162 7.17 -5.04 10.40
C TYR A 162 7.09 -4.73 11.91
N ASP A 163 8.22 -4.42 12.52
CA ASP A 163 8.31 -3.98 13.91
C ASP A 163 8.34 -2.44 13.92
N LEU A 164 7.28 -1.84 14.47
CA LEU A 164 7.16 -0.39 14.49
C LEU A 164 8.19 0.24 15.43
N PRO A 165 8.83 1.35 15.05
CA PRO A 165 9.75 2.05 15.92
C PRO A 165 9.00 2.73 17.07
N ALA A 166 9.68 2.89 18.22
CA ALA A 166 9.20 3.73 19.29
C ALA A 166 9.19 5.20 18.87
N THR A 167 8.12 5.93 19.20
CA THR A 167 7.87 7.31 18.75
C THR A 167 7.67 8.29 19.90
N ASN A 168 8.17 7.96 21.10
CA ASN A 168 8.00 8.78 22.31
C ASN A 168 6.52 9.11 22.63
N GLY A 169 5.61 8.19 22.33
CA GLY A 169 4.15 8.34 22.50
C GLY A 169 3.43 9.18 21.45
N VAL A 170 4.14 9.69 20.45
CA VAL A 170 3.57 10.46 19.35
C VAL A 170 2.86 9.51 18.36
N PRO A 171 1.64 9.84 17.87
CA PRO A 171 0.89 8.99 16.97
C PRO A 171 1.67 8.66 15.67
N ILE A 172 1.64 7.39 15.26
CA ILE A 172 2.19 6.96 13.97
C ILE A 172 1.15 7.18 12.86
N VAL A 173 1.56 7.81 11.77
CA VAL A 173 0.81 7.94 10.53
C VAL A 173 1.49 7.09 9.46
N ALA A 174 0.79 6.09 8.92
CA ALA A 174 1.39 5.09 8.05
C ALA A 174 0.80 5.04 6.64
N ASP A 175 1.68 5.10 5.63
CA ASP A 175 1.36 4.65 4.27
C ASP A 175 1.45 3.12 4.22
N MET A 176 0.29 2.48 4.15
CA MET A 176 0.18 1.03 3.96
C MET A 176 -0.27 0.64 2.54
N SER A 177 -0.20 1.53 1.57
CA SER A 177 -0.74 1.28 0.21
C SER A 177 -0.28 -0.04 -0.40
N SER A 178 0.94 -0.49 -0.13
CA SER A 178 1.49 -1.70 -0.74
C SER A 178 1.51 -2.94 0.16
N ASN A 179 1.09 -2.83 1.41
CA ASN A 179 1.06 -3.98 2.32
C ASN A 179 -0.17 -4.05 3.24
N ILE A 180 -1.15 -3.18 3.08
CA ILE A 180 -2.46 -3.33 3.76
C ILE A 180 -3.05 -4.72 3.43
N LEU A 181 -3.54 -5.44 4.43
CA LEU A 181 -4.02 -6.83 4.34
C LEU A 181 -2.98 -7.86 3.83
N ALA A 182 -1.70 -7.49 3.74
CA ALA A 182 -0.64 -8.41 3.31
C ALA A 182 0.12 -9.05 4.48
N ALA A 183 0.15 -8.35 5.61
CA ALA A 183 0.74 -8.77 6.88
C ALA A 183 -0.12 -8.24 8.04
N GLN A 184 0.02 -8.87 9.19
CA GLN A 184 -0.71 -8.47 10.39
C GLN A 184 -0.05 -7.25 11.03
N TYR A 185 -0.86 -6.22 11.28
CA TYR A 185 -0.53 -5.04 12.08
C TYR A 185 -1.66 -4.80 13.08
N ARG A 186 -1.34 -4.34 14.27
CA ARG A 186 -2.33 -3.90 15.24
C ARG A 186 -2.71 -2.45 14.91
N VAL A 187 -3.99 -2.23 14.62
CA VAL A 187 -4.46 -0.87 14.26
C VAL A 187 -4.27 0.12 15.41
N GLU A 188 -4.35 -0.36 16.66
CA GLU A 188 -4.16 0.48 17.86
C GLU A 188 -2.76 1.12 17.95
N ASP A 189 -1.77 0.56 17.29
CA ASP A 189 -0.40 1.09 17.25
C ASP A 189 -0.28 2.34 16.36
N PHE A 190 -1.36 2.70 15.63
CA PHE A 190 -1.38 3.82 14.68
C PHE A 190 -2.41 4.88 15.08
N GLY A 191 -2.07 6.14 14.86
CA GLY A 191 -3.05 7.23 14.87
C GLY A 191 -3.84 7.30 13.56
N LEU A 192 -3.15 7.05 12.43
CA LEU A 192 -3.78 7.03 11.11
C LEU A 192 -3.06 6.04 10.19
N ILE A 193 -3.84 5.24 9.46
CA ILE A 193 -3.37 4.39 8.36
C ILE A 193 -4.05 4.88 7.08
N TYR A 194 -3.31 4.97 5.97
CA TYR A 194 -3.91 5.19 4.66
C TYR A 194 -3.36 4.24 3.61
N ALA A 195 -4.19 3.95 2.61
CA ALA A 195 -3.84 3.01 1.54
C ALA A 195 -4.57 3.32 0.23
N GLY A 196 -3.83 3.55 -0.85
CA GLY A 196 -4.40 3.54 -2.19
C GLY A 196 -4.73 2.12 -2.63
N ALA A 197 -5.98 1.88 -3.06
CA ALA A 197 -6.50 0.54 -3.29
C ALA A 197 -5.81 -0.23 -4.43
N GLN A 198 -5.28 0.46 -5.44
CA GLN A 198 -4.79 -0.10 -6.69
C GLN A 198 -3.64 -1.11 -6.59
N LYS A 199 -3.10 -1.30 -5.39
CA LYS A 199 -2.01 -2.26 -5.15
C LYS A 199 -2.54 -3.59 -4.64
N ASN A 200 -3.24 -3.59 -3.51
CA ASN A 200 -3.55 -4.83 -2.80
C ASN A 200 -5.03 -5.05 -2.49
N ILE A 201 -5.86 -4.02 -2.47
CA ILE A 201 -7.23 -4.10 -1.98
C ILE A 201 -8.31 -3.72 -2.99
N GLY A 202 -7.94 -3.40 -4.24
CA GLY A 202 -8.94 -3.08 -5.26
C GLY A 202 -8.35 -2.43 -6.51
N PRO A 203 -9.17 -1.83 -7.37
CA PRO A 203 -8.73 -1.04 -8.51
C PRO A 203 -8.30 0.37 -8.07
N ALA A 204 -7.68 1.12 -9.00
CA ALA A 204 -7.46 2.55 -8.80
C ALA A 204 -8.80 3.29 -8.65
N GLY A 205 -8.81 4.33 -7.80
CA GLY A 205 -9.96 5.24 -7.62
C GLY A 205 -10.35 5.46 -6.16
N VAL A 206 -10.23 4.47 -5.29
CA VAL A 206 -10.49 4.61 -3.85
C VAL A 206 -9.20 4.62 -3.05
N THR A 207 -9.19 5.43 -2.00
CA THR A 207 -8.16 5.46 -0.95
C THR A 207 -8.83 5.21 0.39
N VAL A 208 -8.39 4.18 1.09
CA VAL A 208 -8.85 3.92 2.45
C VAL A 208 -8.04 4.77 3.43
N VAL A 209 -8.73 5.37 4.39
CA VAL A 209 -8.13 6.00 5.57
C VAL A 209 -8.78 5.43 6.81
N ILE A 210 -7.97 4.98 7.76
CA ILE A 210 -8.38 4.51 9.08
C ILE A 210 -7.76 5.48 10.07
N ILE A 211 -8.59 6.27 10.75
CA ILE A 211 -8.12 7.36 11.62
C ILE A 211 -8.75 7.24 13.00
N ARG A 212 -7.94 7.41 14.05
CA ARG A 212 -8.40 7.42 15.44
C ARG A 212 -9.21 8.68 15.71
N GLU A 213 -10.36 8.54 16.37
CA GLU A 213 -11.34 9.62 16.54
C GLU A 213 -10.80 10.83 17.31
N ASP A 214 -9.88 10.62 18.27
CA ASP A 214 -9.26 11.70 19.02
C ASP A 214 -8.33 12.60 18.17
N LEU A 215 -7.98 12.19 16.97
CA LEU A 215 -7.22 12.97 16.00
C LEU A 215 -8.10 13.78 15.03
N LEU A 216 -9.42 13.60 15.11
CA LEU A 216 -10.38 14.40 14.34
C LEU A 216 -10.67 15.69 15.11
N ASP A 217 -10.08 16.79 14.68
CA ASP A 217 -10.28 18.12 15.26
C ASP A 217 -11.55 18.79 14.72
N ASP A 218 -12.13 19.72 15.48
CA ASP A 218 -13.23 20.58 15.04
C ASP A 218 -12.73 21.88 14.37
N GLU A 219 -11.41 22.11 14.35
CA GLU A 219 -10.81 23.26 13.67
C GLU A 219 -10.95 23.13 12.13
N PRO A 220 -11.43 24.17 11.45
CA PRO A 220 -11.73 24.09 10.04
C PRO A 220 -10.48 23.97 9.17
N VAL A 221 -10.49 23.00 8.27
CA VAL A 221 -9.51 22.85 7.20
C VAL A 221 -9.88 23.75 6.02
N LEU A 222 -8.90 24.16 5.21
CA LEU A 222 -9.06 25.07 4.08
C LEU A 222 -10.12 24.64 3.04
N SER A 223 -10.43 23.34 2.95
CA SER A 223 -11.35 22.81 1.96
C SER A 223 -12.12 21.63 2.53
N SER A 224 -13.45 21.67 2.44
CA SER A 224 -14.34 20.60 2.88
C SER A 224 -13.98 19.23 2.29
N MET A 225 -13.49 19.18 1.05
CA MET A 225 -13.07 17.92 0.40
C MET A 225 -11.80 17.32 1.02
N LEU A 226 -10.99 18.13 1.69
CA LEU A 226 -9.73 17.73 2.32
C LEU A 226 -9.86 17.59 3.85
N ASP A 227 -11.05 17.77 4.40
CA ASP A 227 -11.34 17.73 5.82
C ASP A 227 -11.81 16.35 6.25
N TYR A 228 -11.01 15.69 7.13
CA TYR A 228 -11.34 14.36 7.62
C TYR A 228 -12.60 14.35 8.49
N ARG A 229 -12.87 15.40 9.28
CA ARG A 229 -14.09 15.50 10.09
C ARG A 229 -15.33 15.53 9.22
N ILE A 230 -15.33 16.37 8.17
CA ILE A 230 -16.46 16.45 7.22
C ILE A 230 -16.68 15.12 6.52
N GLN A 231 -15.60 14.45 6.11
CA GLN A 231 -15.71 13.13 5.47
C GLN A 231 -16.25 12.08 6.45
N ALA A 232 -15.82 12.10 7.72
CA ALA A 232 -16.26 11.18 8.76
C ALA A 232 -17.74 11.40 9.13
N ASP A 233 -18.17 12.65 9.31
CA ASP A 233 -19.56 13.00 9.65
C ASP A 233 -20.55 12.68 8.53
N ASN A 234 -20.07 12.48 7.32
CA ASN A 234 -20.87 12.09 6.16
C ASN A 234 -20.62 10.65 5.70
N ASP A 235 -19.97 9.80 6.49
CA ASP A 235 -19.67 8.40 6.17
C ASP A 235 -19.03 8.23 4.78
N SER A 236 -18.10 9.13 4.42
CA SER A 236 -17.44 9.21 3.10
C SER A 236 -18.37 9.62 1.94
N LEU A 237 -19.59 10.05 2.21
CA LEU A 237 -20.61 10.41 1.23
C LEU A 237 -20.86 11.93 1.14
N TYR A 238 -19.89 12.75 1.60
CA TYR A 238 -19.97 14.21 1.43
C TYR A 238 -20.12 14.61 -0.05
N ASN A 239 -19.44 13.94 -0.95
CA ASN A 239 -19.63 13.99 -2.40
C ASN A 239 -19.89 12.58 -2.94
N THR A 240 -20.16 12.45 -4.24
CA THR A 240 -20.27 11.14 -4.90
C THR A 240 -18.92 10.42 -4.83
N PRO A 241 -18.83 9.28 -4.12
CA PRO A 241 -17.58 8.55 -3.96
C PRO A 241 -17.27 7.71 -5.22
N PRO A 242 -16.10 7.07 -5.31
CA PRO A 242 -15.77 6.17 -6.41
C PRO A 242 -16.51 4.81 -6.25
N THR A 243 -17.82 4.80 -6.51
CA THR A 243 -18.77 3.72 -6.21
C THR A 243 -18.29 2.35 -6.68
N PHE A 244 -17.88 2.25 -7.95
CA PHE A 244 -17.39 0.99 -8.50
C PHE A 244 -16.09 0.51 -7.85
N ALA A 245 -15.18 1.41 -7.49
CA ALA A 245 -13.93 1.04 -6.82
C ALA A 245 -14.18 0.56 -5.39
N ILE A 246 -15.17 1.13 -4.67
CA ILE A 246 -15.59 0.68 -3.33
C ILE A 246 -16.24 -0.71 -3.42
N TYR A 247 -17.13 -0.93 -4.39
CA TYR A 247 -17.70 -2.25 -4.65
C TYR A 247 -16.63 -3.30 -4.92
N MET A 248 -15.65 -3.00 -5.77
CA MET A 248 -14.55 -3.92 -6.05
C MET A 248 -13.69 -4.19 -4.82
N ALA A 249 -13.44 -3.16 -3.98
CA ALA A 249 -12.71 -3.34 -2.73
C ALA A 249 -13.48 -4.25 -1.76
N LYS A 250 -14.81 -4.07 -1.64
CA LYS A 250 -15.68 -4.98 -0.88
C LYS A 250 -15.49 -6.43 -1.34
N LEU A 251 -15.53 -6.70 -2.64
CA LEU A 251 -15.34 -8.05 -3.17
C LEU A 251 -13.93 -8.62 -2.85
N VAL A 252 -12.91 -7.77 -2.83
CA VAL A 252 -11.55 -8.19 -2.42
C VAL A 252 -11.52 -8.50 -0.93
N PHE A 253 -12.19 -7.72 -0.08
CA PHE A 253 -12.29 -7.98 1.36
C PHE A 253 -13.03 -9.30 1.65
N GLU A 254 -14.14 -9.57 0.97
CA GLU A 254 -14.84 -10.85 1.02
C GLU A 254 -13.89 -12.01 0.67
N TRP A 255 -13.17 -11.88 -0.44
CA TRP A 255 -12.21 -12.88 -0.90
C TRP A 255 -11.09 -13.14 0.13
N VAL A 256 -10.53 -12.09 0.75
CA VAL A 256 -9.52 -12.26 1.82
C VAL A 256 -10.12 -12.98 3.03
N LYS A 257 -11.34 -12.63 3.44
CA LYS A 257 -12.06 -13.29 4.53
C LYS A 257 -12.30 -14.78 4.25
N GLU A 258 -12.79 -15.12 3.06
CA GLU A 258 -13.05 -16.49 2.61
C GLU A 258 -11.78 -17.35 2.60
N LEU A 259 -10.61 -16.74 2.34
CA LEU A 259 -9.32 -17.42 2.38
C LEU A 259 -8.77 -17.64 3.78
N GLY A 260 -9.43 -17.15 4.83
CA GLY A 260 -9.00 -17.29 6.22
C GLY A 260 -8.43 -16.02 6.85
N GLY A 261 -8.67 -14.86 6.22
CA GLY A 261 -8.29 -13.55 6.73
C GLY A 261 -6.80 -13.19 6.55
N VAL A 262 -6.37 -12.12 7.24
CA VAL A 262 -5.04 -11.54 7.07
C VAL A 262 -3.93 -12.49 7.53
N ALA A 263 -4.15 -13.30 8.56
CA ALA A 263 -3.14 -14.26 9.05
C ALA A 263 -2.79 -15.32 8.00
N GLU A 264 -3.79 -15.90 7.33
CA GLU A 264 -3.55 -16.86 6.25
C GLU A 264 -2.95 -16.15 5.02
N MET A 265 -3.37 -14.92 4.74
CA MET A 265 -2.80 -14.14 3.64
C MET A 265 -1.32 -13.82 3.87
N GLU A 266 -0.94 -13.44 5.08
CA GLU A 266 0.47 -13.23 5.45
C GLU A 266 1.29 -14.51 5.25
N LYS A 267 0.80 -15.66 5.70
CA LYS A 267 1.45 -16.95 5.51
C LYS A 267 1.69 -17.24 4.02
N ARG A 268 0.69 -17.04 3.16
CA ARG A 268 0.81 -17.19 1.70
C ARG A 268 1.80 -16.20 1.08
N ASN A 269 1.81 -14.96 1.55
CA ASN A 269 2.74 -13.95 1.06
C ASN A 269 4.18 -14.26 1.47
N ARG A 270 4.41 -14.74 2.72
CA ARG A 270 5.72 -15.20 3.19
C ARG A 270 6.20 -16.44 2.43
N GLU A 271 5.31 -17.38 2.10
CA GLU A 271 5.66 -18.52 1.25
C GLU A 271 6.11 -18.06 -0.15
N LYS A 272 5.34 -17.19 -0.81
CA LYS A 272 5.68 -16.65 -2.13
C LYS A 272 7.02 -15.93 -2.14
N SER A 273 7.17 -14.98 -1.20
CA SER A 273 8.38 -14.17 -1.11
C SER A 273 9.59 -14.98 -0.68
N GLY A 274 9.40 -15.92 0.27
CA GLY A 274 10.46 -16.81 0.75
C GLY A 274 11.07 -17.62 -0.37
N LEU A 275 10.24 -18.28 -1.19
CA LEU A 275 10.74 -19.05 -2.34
C LEU A 275 11.62 -18.21 -3.28
N LEU A 276 11.23 -16.97 -3.56
CA LEU A 276 12.01 -16.12 -4.47
C LEU A 276 13.29 -15.61 -3.78
N TYR A 277 13.22 -15.18 -2.52
CA TYR A 277 14.42 -14.76 -1.79
C TYR A 277 15.42 -15.89 -1.57
N ASP A 278 14.95 -17.11 -1.22
CA ASP A 278 15.81 -18.26 -1.05
C ASP A 278 16.56 -18.60 -2.34
N PHE A 279 15.89 -18.50 -3.49
CA PHE A 279 16.54 -18.68 -4.78
C PHE A 279 17.58 -17.58 -5.05
N ILE A 280 17.24 -16.30 -4.84
CA ILE A 280 18.16 -15.17 -5.04
C ILE A 280 19.40 -15.31 -4.15
N GLU A 281 19.25 -15.80 -2.91
CA GLU A 281 20.37 -16.00 -1.98
C GLU A 281 21.29 -17.18 -2.33
N GLN A 282 20.75 -18.19 -3.01
CA GLN A 282 21.52 -19.34 -3.45
C GLN A 282 22.21 -19.11 -4.80
N SER A 283 21.82 -18.07 -5.53
CA SER A 283 22.38 -17.70 -6.83
C SER A 283 23.63 -16.85 -6.67
N ASP A 284 24.68 -17.17 -7.42
CA ASP A 284 25.85 -16.30 -7.58
C ASP A 284 25.61 -15.19 -8.63
N PHE A 285 24.48 -15.25 -9.34
CA PHE A 285 24.14 -14.34 -10.43
C PHE A 285 23.17 -13.22 -10.00
N TYR A 286 22.15 -13.55 -9.17
CA TYR A 286 21.17 -12.57 -8.72
C TYR A 286 21.47 -12.08 -7.30
N ARG A 287 21.08 -10.84 -7.02
CA ARG A 287 21.18 -10.29 -5.66
C ARG A 287 19.99 -9.37 -5.35
N SER A 288 19.57 -9.36 -4.10
CA SER A 288 18.65 -8.35 -3.58
C SER A 288 19.42 -7.08 -3.21
N PRO A 289 18.94 -5.87 -3.56
CA PRO A 289 19.53 -4.63 -3.09
C PRO A 289 19.26 -4.35 -1.61
N VAL A 290 18.22 -4.97 -1.01
CA VAL A 290 17.86 -4.77 0.39
C VAL A 290 18.87 -5.46 1.31
N ARG A 291 19.51 -4.67 2.16
CA ARG A 291 20.66 -5.06 2.98
C ARG A 291 20.33 -6.09 4.05
N TYR A 292 19.25 -5.86 4.82
CA TYR A 292 18.86 -6.68 5.95
C TYR A 292 17.65 -7.54 5.61
N LYS A 293 17.73 -8.83 5.92
CA LYS A 293 16.68 -9.82 5.59
C LYS A 293 15.35 -9.52 6.27
N GLU A 294 15.40 -9.08 7.52
CA GLU A 294 14.25 -8.70 8.33
C GLU A 294 13.52 -7.47 7.82
N GLN A 295 14.18 -6.66 7.01
CA GLN A 295 13.60 -5.47 6.37
C GLN A 295 13.10 -5.73 4.95
N ARG A 296 13.12 -6.97 4.46
CA ARG A 296 12.68 -7.30 3.10
C ARG A 296 11.16 -7.35 2.98
N SER A 297 10.64 -6.70 1.94
CA SER A 297 9.23 -6.73 1.60
C SER A 297 8.75 -8.12 1.18
N VAL A 298 7.61 -8.57 1.71
CA VAL A 298 6.93 -9.78 1.22
C VAL A 298 6.09 -9.52 -0.04
N ALA A 299 5.88 -8.24 -0.38
CA ALA A 299 5.03 -7.84 -1.49
C ALA A 299 5.81 -7.38 -2.73
N ASN A 300 6.94 -6.69 -2.55
CA ASN A 300 7.69 -6.08 -3.65
C ASN A 300 9.18 -6.47 -3.54
N ILE A 301 9.62 -7.36 -4.41
CA ILE A 301 10.95 -7.95 -4.37
C ILE A 301 11.80 -7.40 -5.52
N PRO A 302 12.64 -6.39 -5.28
CA PRO A 302 13.63 -5.96 -6.25
C PRO A 302 14.82 -6.93 -6.28
N PHE A 303 15.35 -7.16 -7.47
CA PHE A 303 16.58 -7.92 -7.67
C PHE A 303 17.33 -7.45 -8.91
N VAL A 304 18.62 -7.68 -8.95
CA VAL A 304 19.50 -7.29 -10.04
C VAL A 304 20.35 -8.48 -10.49
N SER A 305 20.76 -8.49 -11.76
CA SER A 305 21.78 -9.37 -12.32
C SER A 305 23.17 -8.71 -12.24
N PRO A 306 24.26 -9.35 -12.70
CA PRO A 306 25.61 -8.81 -12.60
C PRO A 306 25.83 -7.48 -13.34
N SER A 307 25.03 -7.17 -14.37
CA SER A 307 25.18 -5.93 -15.11
C SER A 307 23.87 -5.35 -15.62
N PRO A 308 23.80 -4.03 -15.87
CA PRO A 308 22.61 -3.38 -16.45
C PRO A 308 22.22 -3.94 -17.83
N GLU A 309 23.19 -4.43 -18.62
CA GLU A 309 22.95 -5.07 -19.94
C GLU A 309 22.21 -6.39 -19.77
N LEU A 310 22.59 -7.18 -18.77
CA LEU A 310 21.92 -8.43 -18.42
C LEU A 310 20.54 -8.17 -17.84
N ASP A 311 20.37 -7.14 -17.01
CA ASP A 311 19.05 -6.69 -16.54
C ASP A 311 18.12 -6.35 -17.72
N ALA A 312 18.64 -5.62 -18.72
CA ALA A 312 17.87 -5.24 -19.90
C ALA A 312 17.50 -6.48 -20.76
N LYS A 313 18.43 -7.41 -20.93
CA LYS A 313 18.21 -8.69 -21.62
C LYS A 313 17.15 -9.52 -20.90
N PHE A 314 17.29 -9.70 -19.57
CA PHE A 314 16.31 -10.40 -18.74
C PHE A 314 14.91 -9.83 -18.90
N ASN A 315 14.76 -8.51 -18.73
CA ASN A 315 13.46 -7.84 -18.86
C ASN A 315 12.79 -8.08 -20.22
N LYS A 316 13.56 -8.08 -21.31
CA LYS A 316 13.06 -8.36 -22.65
C LYS A 316 12.60 -9.80 -22.81
N GLU A 317 13.41 -10.77 -22.39
CA GLU A 317 13.12 -12.20 -22.51
C GLU A 317 11.99 -12.62 -21.58
N ALA A 318 11.98 -12.15 -20.33
CA ALA A 318 10.91 -12.36 -19.38
C ALA A 318 9.54 -11.86 -19.92
N ALA A 319 9.53 -10.66 -20.50
CA ALA A 319 8.30 -10.13 -21.12
C ALA A 319 7.81 -10.97 -22.30
N ALA A 320 8.73 -11.55 -23.09
CA ALA A 320 8.41 -12.48 -24.18
C ALA A 320 7.91 -13.82 -23.65
N ALA A 321 8.43 -14.28 -22.51
CA ALA A 321 8.01 -15.51 -21.83
C ALA A 321 6.70 -15.36 -21.02
N GLY A 322 6.08 -14.18 -20.99
CA GLY A 322 4.78 -13.95 -20.32
C GLY A 322 4.88 -13.32 -18.95
N PHE A 323 6.06 -12.99 -18.44
CA PHE A 323 6.27 -12.26 -17.18
C PHE A 323 6.19 -10.76 -17.43
N LYS A 324 4.98 -10.20 -17.36
CA LYS A 324 4.72 -8.79 -17.70
C LYS A 324 5.02 -7.87 -16.52
N ASN A 325 5.55 -6.68 -16.83
CA ASN A 325 5.80 -5.59 -15.87
C ASN A 325 6.80 -5.92 -14.75
N ILE A 326 7.73 -6.88 -15.00
CA ILE A 326 8.76 -7.28 -14.03
C ILE A 326 9.95 -6.30 -13.97
N LYS A 327 10.07 -5.41 -14.95
CA LYS A 327 11.14 -4.40 -14.97
C LYS A 327 11.12 -3.54 -13.69
N GLY A 328 12.28 -3.39 -13.07
CA GLY A 328 12.48 -2.53 -11.91
C GLY A 328 12.18 -1.06 -12.18
N HIS A 329 11.97 -0.30 -11.11
CA HIS A 329 11.78 1.14 -11.22
C HIS A 329 13.06 1.82 -11.72
N ARG A 330 12.91 2.90 -12.51
CA ARG A 330 14.05 3.61 -13.13
C ARG A 330 15.11 4.12 -12.13
N SER A 331 14.73 4.36 -10.87
CA SER A 331 15.64 4.83 -9.82
C SER A 331 16.48 3.70 -9.20
N VAL A 332 16.02 2.44 -9.28
CA VAL A 332 16.71 1.27 -8.71
C VAL A 332 17.36 0.43 -9.81
N GLY A 333 16.75 0.38 -11.00
CA GLY A 333 17.16 -0.51 -12.08
C GLY A 333 16.68 -1.94 -11.88
N GLY A 334 17.32 -2.88 -12.53
CA GLY A 334 17.06 -4.31 -12.38
C GLY A 334 15.65 -4.77 -12.69
N MET A 335 15.18 -5.68 -11.90
CA MET A 335 13.86 -6.31 -11.93
C MET A 335 13.14 -6.06 -10.61
N ARG A 336 11.79 -6.17 -10.62
CA ARG A 336 10.98 -6.15 -9.41
C ARG A 336 9.77 -7.07 -9.57
N ALA A 337 9.73 -8.13 -8.80
CA ALA A 337 8.57 -8.99 -8.67
C ALA A 337 7.60 -8.41 -7.63
N SER A 338 6.43 -7.92 -8.06
CA SER A 338 5.36 -7.49 -7.16
C SER A 338 4.39 -8.65 -6.95
N LEU A 339 4.42 -9.23 -5.74
CA LEU A 339 3.74 -10.47 -5.37
C LEU A 339 2.55 -10.21 -4.44
N TYR A 340 1.76 -9.20 -4.71
CA TYR A 340 0.59 -8.86 -3.89
C TYR A 340 -0.32 -10.05 -3.60
N ASN A 341 -1.29 -9.89 -2.73
CA ASN A 341 -2.16 -10.97 -2.23
C ASN A 341 -2.70 -11.88 -3.35
N ALA A 342 -3.19 -11.29 -4.44
CA ALA A 342 -3.79 -12.02 -5.56
C ALA A 342 -2.76 -12.69 -6.50
N PHE A 343 -1.46 -12.44 -6.33
CA PHE A 343 -0.45 -13.03 -7.21
C PHE A 343 -0.30 -14.55 -6.91
N PRO A 344 -0.41 -15.45 -7.93
CA PRO A 344 -0.42 -16.87 -7.71
C PRO A 344 0.98 -17.43 -7.37
N LEU A 345 1.05 -18.37 -6.42
CA LEU A 345 2.29 -19.08 -6.07
C LEU A 345 2.95 -19.75 -7.29
N GLN A 346 2.15 -20.29 -8.22
CA GLN A 346 2.68 -20.91 -9.44
C GLN A 346 3.46 -19.89 -10.30
N GLY A 347 3.05 -18.64 -10.32
CA GLY A 347 3.77 -17.58 -11.05
C GLY A 347 5.16 -17.30 -10.46
N VAL A 348 5.35 -17.47 -9.15
CA VAL A 348 6.67 -17.39 -8.50
C VAL A 348 7.54 -18.58 -8.91
N LYS A 349 7.00 -19.80 -8.87
CA LYS A 349 7.72 -21.01 -9.28
C LYS A 349 8.16 -20.95 -10.74
N ASP A 350 7.27 -20.50 -11.63
CA ASP A 350 7.57 -20.34 -13.05
C ASP A 350 8.63 -19.25 -13.29
N LEU A 351 8.59 -18.16 -12.51
CA LEU A 351 9.62 -17.12 -12.56
C LEU A 351 10.99 -17.67 -12.14
N ILE A 352 11.06 -18.43 -11.04
CA ILE A 352 12.30 -19.05 -10.57
C ILE A 352 12.88 -19.98 -11.63
N ALA A 353 12.05 -20.82 -12.25
CA ALA A 353 12.49 -21.70 -13.34
C ALA A 353 13.05 -20.91 -14.53
N PHE A 354 12.42 -19.79 -14.88
CA PHE A 354 12.92 -18.87 -15.91
C PHE A 354 14.25 -18.24 -15.50
N MET A 355 14.38 -17.80 -14.25
CA MET A 355 15.60 -17.19 -13.69
C MET A 355 16.77 -18.19 -13.71
N GLN A 356 16.55 -19.44 -13.31
CA GLN A 356 17.56 -20.50 -13.37
C GLN A 356 18.09 -20.70 -14.80
N LYS A 357 17.19 -20.86 -15.75
CA LYS A 357 17.57 -21.00 -17.16
C LYS A 357 18.33 -19.79 -17.69
N PHE A 358 17.88 -18.58 -17.36
CA PHE A 358 18.57 -17.36 -17.78
C PHE A 358 19.98 -17.26 -17.18
N GLU A 359 20.17 -17.64 -15.93
CA GLU A 359 21.46 -17.72 -15.27
C GLU A 359 22.39 -18.71 -15.98
N GLU A 360 21.96 -19.96 -16.25
CA GLU A 360 22.72 -20.97 -16.97
C GLU A 360 23.19 -20.52 -18.37
N GLU A 361 22.37 -19.71 -19.06
CA GLU A 361 22.66 -19.21 -20.42
C GLU A 361 23.56 -17.96 -20.43
N ASN A 362 23.78 -17.29 -19.26
CA ASN A 362 24.44 -15.98 -19.22
C ASN A 362 25.55 -15.86 -18.14
N SER A 363 25.88 -16.97 -17.44
CA SER A 363 26.99 -17.06 -16.49
C SER A 363 28.34 -17.26 -17.15
#